data_6d119752b6373049ea24643d92b13dde
#
_entry.id   6d119752b6373049ea24643d92b13dde
#
_cell.length_a   1.000
_cell.length_b   1.000
_cell.length_c   1.000
_cell.angle_alpha   90.00
_cell.angle_beta   90.00
_cell.angle_gamma   90.00
#
_symmetry.space_group_name_H-M   'P 1'
#
loop_
_entity.id
_entity.type
_entity.pdbx_description
1 polymer ?
#
loop_
_entity_poly.entity_id
_entity_poly.type
_entity_poly.pdbx_seq_one_letter_code
_entity_poly.pdbx_strand_id
1 'polypeptide(L)'
;PPPSLSTPPPAPQLCDIAILVIDIMHGLEPQTIESIQLLRSRKTPFVVALNKVDRLFGWKVQKDAPIRDSLAKQTADVVQEFETRTNEALVQLAEQGLNAKLYYENDDFRRNVSVVPTSAITGEGVPDILLLTVQITQDLMTSRLMYHAGFECSLLEVKVVEGLGTTIDVVLVNGEIRSDDTIVVCGMNGPIVTPIRALLTTPSMKELRIKSEYVRNDRIKAAMGVKISAQNLDGAVAGTNVMVYRKKDGDDLAELKRTVMADFEKVMSSIATVDRGVYVQASTLGALEALLEFLASDDVKIPVCGVQIGPVHKKDVVKSSVMLEHKPEWAVILAFDVKVNRDAKVYAEKLGVKIFTADIIYHLQVSVLASVVCF
;
A
#
# COMPACT_ATOMS: atom_id res chain seq x y z
N PRO A 1 -2.06 15.36 -38.54
CA PRO A 1 -2.11 16.03 -37.24
C PRO A 1 -1.19 15.27 -36.28
N PRO A 2 -0.31 15.97 -35.55
CA PRO A 2 0.58 15.30 -34.61
C PRO A 2 -0.26 14.68 -33.46
N PRO A 3 0.18 13.57 -32.86
CA PRO A 3 -0.52 12.98 -31.75
C PRO A 3 -0.51 13.97 -30.58
N SER A 4 -1.69 14.21 -30.04
CA SER A 4 -1.94 15.02 -28.86
C SER A 4 -1.03 14.61 -27.71
N LEU A 5 -0.46 15.62 -27.03
CA LEU A 5 0.29 15.50 -25.79
C LEU A 5 -0.38 14.47 -24.89
N SER A 6 0.30 13.34 -24.74
CA SER A 6 -0.10 12.29 -23.80
C SER A 6 -0.07 12.88 -22.40
N THR A 7 -1.21 12.93 -21.75
CA THR A 7 -1.30 13.03 -20.29
C THR A 7 -0.29 12.06 -19.69
N PRO A 8 0.54 12.49 -18.72
CA PRO A 8 1.46 11.59 -18.06
C PRO A 8 0.65 10.40 -17.52
N PRO A 9 1.17 9.17 -17.64
CA PRO A 9 0.48 8.02 -17.08
C PRO A 9 0.22 8.25 -15.60
N PRO A 10 -0.96 7.92 -15.09
CA PRO A 10 -1.24 8.02 -13.67
C PRO A 10 -0.20 7.18 -12.91
N ALA A 11 0.18 7.66 -11.72
CA ALA A 11 1.10 6.94 -10.84
C ALA A 11 0.74 5.43 -10.81
N PRO A 12 1.73 4.52 -10.85
CA PRO A 12 1.49 3.10 -11.03
C PRO A 12 0.49 2.59 -10.01
N GLN A 13 -0.63 2.09 -10.49
CA GLN A 13 -1.64 1.47 -9.64
C GLN A 13 -1.13 0.09 -9.26
N LEU A 14 -0.93 -0.14 -7.95
CA LEU A 14 -0.45 -1.42 -7.42
C LEU A 14 -1.44 -2.57 -7.64
N CYS A 15 -2.71 -2.26 -7.84
CA CYS A 15 -3.76 -3.24 -8.09
C CYS A 15 -4.78 -2.71 -9.08
N ASP A 16 -5.32 -3.61 -9.89
CA ASP A 16 -6.38 -3.31 -10.85
C ASP A 16 -7.76 -3.40 -10.23
N ILE A 17 -7.95 -4.30 -9.27
CA ILE A 17 -9.17 -4.48 -8.47
C ILE A 17 -8.80 -4.68 -7.01
N ALA A 18 -9.62 -4.18 -6.09
CA ALA A 18 -9.42 -4.35 -4.67
C ALA A 18 -10.56 -5.16 -4.03
N ILE A 19 -10.26 -5.88 -2.97
CA ILE A 19 -11.24 -6.50 -2.09
C ILE A 19 -11.16 -5.77 -0.75
N LEU A 20 -12.20 -4.99 -0.42
CA LEU A 20 -12.32 -4.29 0.84
C LEU A 20 -12.94 -5.21 1.89
N VAL A 21 -12.20 -5.55 2.92
CA VAL A 21 -12.68 -6.46 3.98
C VAL A 21 -13.28 -5.68 5.13
N ILE A 22 -14.53 -5.98 5.48
CA ILE A 22 -15.27 -5.40 6.59
C ILE A 22 -15.66 -6.52 7.55
N ASP A 23 -15.48 -6.31 8.85
CA ASP A 23 -15.94 -7.23 9.87
C ASP A 23 -17.46 -7.05 10.11
N ILE A 24 -18.27 -8.10 9.90
CA ILE A 24 -19.74 -8.05 10.10
C ILE A 24 -20.12 -7.70 11.54
N MET A 25 -19.24 -7.99 12.51
CA MET A 25 -19.52 -7.77 13.94
C MET A 25 -19.26 -6.32 14.37
N HIS A 26 -18.34 -5.63 13.69
CA HIS A 26 -17.89 -4.27 14.06
C HIS A 26 -18.31 -3.19 13.06
N GLY A 27 -18.64 -3.57 11.81
CA GLY A 27 -18.95 -2.63 10.75
C GLY A 27 -17.72 -1.88 10.24
N LEU A 28 -17.90 -0.61 9.84
CA LEU A 28 -16.82 0.23 9.31
C LEU A 28 -15.98 0.82 10.44
N GLU A 29 -14.71 0.46 10.44
CA GLU A 29 -13.69 1.07 11.30
C GLU A 29 -13.02 2.28 10.61
N PRO A 30 -12.34 3.19 11.34
CA PRO A 30 -11.65 4.34 10.74
C PRO A 30 -10.69 3.97 9.61
N GLN A 31 -9.96 2.86 9.73
CA GLN A 31 -9.06 2.33 8.70
C GLN A 31 -9.81 1.92 7.43
N THR A 32 -11.03 1.39 7.59
CA THR A 32 -11.88 1.01 6.46
C THR A 32 -12.35 2.25 5.70
N ILE A 33 -12.70 3.32 6.42
CA ILE A 33 -13.11 4.60 5.83
C ILE A 33 -11.94 5.23 5.04
N GLU A 34 -10.74 5.24 5.61
CA GLU A 34 -9.52 5.71 4.92
C GLU A 34 -9.27 4.91 3.63
N SER A 35 -9.40 3.58 3.70
CA SER A 35 -9.27 2.70 2.53
C SER A 35 -10.30 3.01 1.45
N ILE A 36 -11.55 3.26 1.81
CA ILE A 36 -12.61 3.67 0.89
C ILE A 36 -12.25 4.98 0.18
N GLN A 37 -11.80 5.97 0.93
CA GLN A 37 -11.40 7.27 0.38
C GLN A 37 -10.24 7.13 -0.61
N LEU A 38 -9.24 6.31 -0.26
CA LEU A 38 -8.10 6.02 -1.12
C LEU A 38 -8.50 5.31 -2.42
N LEU A 39 -9.37 4.30 -2.34
CA LEU A 39 -9.87 3.58 -3.52
C LEU A 39 -10.68 4.50 -4.44
N ARG A 40 -11.49 5.40 -3.87
CA ARG A 40 -12.26 6.39 -4.64
C ARG A 40 -11.37 7.42 -5.33
N SER A 41 -10.39 7.98 -4.62
CA SER A 41 -9.46 8.97 -5.19
C SER A 41 -8.68 8.39 -6.37
N ARG A 42 -8.28 7.13 -6.28
CA ARG A 42 -7.59 6.40 -7.35
C ARG A 42 -8.51 5.80 -8.40
N LYS A 43 -9.83 5.89 -8.23
CA LYS A 43 -10.83 5.28 -9.13
C LYS A 43 -10.60 3.77 -9.34
N THR A 44 -10.08 3.08 -8.33
CA THR A 44 -9.87 1.63 -8.37
C THR A 44 -11.20 0.93 -8.10
N PRO A 45 -11.70 0.04 -8.98
CA PRO A 45 -12.89 -0.75 -8.71
C PRO A 45 -12.64 -1.70 -7.54
N PHE A 46 -13.64 -1.91 -6.71
CA PHE A 46 -13.52 -2.80 -5.57
C PHE A 46 -14.82 -3.55 -5.26
N VAL A 47 -14.67 -4.68 -4.59
CA VAL A 47 -15.73 -5.52 -4.03
C VAL A 47 -15.60 -5.49 -2.52
N VAL A 48 -16.70 -5.50 -1.80
CA VAL A 48 -16.71 -5.58 -0.35
C VAL A 48 -16.89 -7.04 0.10
N ALA A 49 -15.95 -7.54 0.89
CA ALA A 49 -16.06 -8.79 1.61
C ALA A 49 -16.53 -8.52 3.04
N LEU A 50 -17.80 -8.83 3.34
CA LEU A 50 -18.36 -8.73 4.69
C LEU A 50 -17.96 -10.02 5.44
N ASN A 51 -16.82 -9.96 6.12
CA ASN A 51 -16.12 -11.12 6.66
C ASN A 51 -16.55 -11.47 8.09
N LYS A 52 -16.22 -12.69 8.49
CA LYS A 52 -16.46 -13.28 9.83
C LYS A 52 -17.93 -13.63 10.10
N VAL A 53 -18.69 -14.03 9.06
CA VAL A 53 -20.06 -14.53 9.23
C VAL A 53 -20.14 -15.74 10.16
N ASP A 54 -19.06 -16.51 10.28
CA ASP A 54 -18.93 -17.64 11.21
C ASP A 54 -19.00 -17.22 12.69
N ARG A 55 -18.92 -15.94 13.03
CA ARG A 55 -19.05 -15.41 14.39
C ARG A 55 -20.47 -15.08 14.81
N LEU A 56 -21.42 -15.14 13.89
CA LEU A 56 -22.84 -14.98 14.21
C LEU A 56 -23.28 -16.09 15.16
N PHE A 57 -24.12 -15.74 16.15
CA PHE A 57 -24.52 -16.68 17.14
C PHE A 57 -25.36 -17.83 16.56
N GLY A 58 -24.94 -19.07 16.80
CA GLY A 58 -25.62 -20.25 16.28
C GLY A 58 -25.36 -20.57 14.80
N TRP A 59 -24.40 -19.89 14.15
CA TRP A 59 -24.03 -20.16 12.77
C TRP A 59 -23.59 -21.62 12.56
N LYS A 60 -24.20 -22.28 11.57
CA LYS A 60 -23.84 -23.63 11.15
C LYS A 60 -22.89 -23.57 9.97
N VAL A 61 -21.63 -23.90 10.22
CA VAL A 61 -20.55 -23.83 9.23
C VAL A 61 -20.78 -24.81 8.07
N GLN A 62 -20.64 -24.31 6.85
CA GLN A 62 -20.59 -25.10 5.62
C GLN A 62 -19.26 -24.80 4.91
N LYS A 63 -18.28 -25.66 5.13
CA LYS A 63 -16.92 -25.42 4.67
C LYS A 63 -16.86 -25.24 3.13
N ASP A 64 -16.17 -24.18 2.69
CA ASP A 64 -15.92 -23.85 1.29
C ASP A 64 -17.19 -23.73 0.41
N ALA A 65 -18.35 -23.47 1.01
CA ALA A 65 -19.63 -23.37 0.32
C ALA A 65 -19.93 -21.92 -0.16
N PRO A 66 -20.71 -21.76 -1.24
CA PRO A 66 -21.30 -20.46 -1.57
C PRO A 66 -22.18 -19.96 -0.43
N ILE A 67 -22.21 -18.65 -0.22
CA ILE A 67 -22.91 -18.08 0.96
C ILE A 67 -24.42 -18.34 0.94
N ARG A 68 -25.03 -18.37 -0.24
CA ARG A 68 -26.47 -18.66 -0.38
C ARG A 68 -26.82 -20.07 0.10
N ASP A 69 -25.95 -21.04 -0.17
CA ASP A 69 -26.13 -22.42 0.27
C ASP A 69 -25.94 -22.55 1.78
N SER A 70 -25.01 -21.77 2.34
CA SER A 70 -24.80 -21.68 3.77
C SER A 70 -26.00 -21.05 4.48
N LEU A 71 -26.55 -19.95 3.97
CA LEU A 71 -27.74 -19.27 4.51
C LEU A 71 -28.98 -20.16 4.48
N ALA A 72 -29.18 -20.93 3.43
CA ALA A 72 -30.33 -21.84 3.29
C ALA A 72 -30.36 -22.93 4.36
N LYS A 73 -29.25 -23.22 5.04
CA LYS A 73 -29.12 -24.23 6.10
C LYS A 73 -29.15 -23.63 7.50
N GLN A 74 -29.23 -22.31 7.64
CA GLN A 74 -29.31 -21.64 8.94
C GLN A 74 -30.74 -21.65 9.50
N THR A 75 -30.85 -21.42 10.80
CA THR A 75 -32.13 -21.20 11.48
C THR A 75 -32.64 -19.79 11.20
N ALA A 76 -33.95 -19.58 11.33
CA ALA A 76 -34.57 -18.27 11.09
C ALA A 76 -33.94 -17.15 11.95
N ASP A 77 -33.62 -17.43 13.20
CA ASP A 77 -33.01 -16.45 14.13
C ASP A 77 -31.62 -16.00 13.65
N VAL A 78 -30.80 -16.94 13.15
CA VAL A 78 -29.47 -16.65 12.61
C VAL A 78 -29.56 -15.83 11.32
N VAL A 79 -30.53 -16.16 10.45
CA VAL A 79 -30.77 -15.38 9.23
C VAL A 79 -31.21 -13.96 9.57
N GLN A 80 -32.09 -13.79 10.55
CA GLN A 80 -32.52 -12.46 11.00
C GLN A 80 -31.37 -11.63 11.57
N GLU A 81 -30.49 -12.24 12.38
CA GLU A 81 -29.29 -11.56 12.89
C GLU A 81 -28.36 -11.15 11.73
N PHE A 82 -28.12 -12.07 10.79
CA PHE A 82 -27.34 -11.81 9.60
C PHE A 82 -27.89 -10.64 8.78
N GLU A 83 -29.19 -10.60 8.50
CA GLU A 83 -29.85 -9.53 7.77
C GLU A 83 -29.73 -8.19 8.50
N THR A 84 -29.92 -8.17 9.82
CA THR A 84 -29.80 -6.96 10.64
C THR A 84 -28.40 -6.37 10.54
N ARG A 85 -27.36 -7.18 10.77
CA ARG A 85 -25.96 -6.71 10.70
C ARG A 85 -25.52 -6.35 9.29
N THR A 86 -25.99 -7.07 8.29
CA THR A 86 -25.74 -6.73 6.89
C THR A 86 -26.34 -5.38 6.52
N ASN A 87 -27.58 -5.12 6.94
CA ASN A 87 -28.23 -3.84 6.71
C ASN A 87 -27.53 -2.69 7.45
N GLU A 88 -27.06 -2.90 8.68
CA GLU A 88 -26.23 -1.92 9.41
C GLU A 88 -24.96 -1.57 8.62
N ALA A 89 -24.23 -2.55 8.10
CA ALA A 89 -23.05 -2.33 7.28
C ALA A 89 -23.37 -1.61 5.96
N LEU A 90 -24.49 -1.94 5.29
CA LEU A 90 -24.93 -1.25 4.09
C LEU A 90 -25.29 0.22 4.35
N VAL A 91 -25.94 0.53 5.49
CA VAL A 91 -26.24 1.91 5.90
C VAL A 91 -24.94 2.69 6.15
N GLN A 92 -23.98 2.12 6.87
CA GLN A 92 -22.68 2.75 7.10
C GLN A 92 -21.91 3.02 5.79
N LEU A 93 -21.97 2.10 4.81
CA LEU A 93 -21.42 2.32 3.47
C LEU A 93 -22.13 3.46 2.73
N ALA A 94 -23.46 3.55 2.86
CA ALA A 94 -24.23 4.64 2.28
C ALA A 94 -23.89 6.01 2.91
N GLU A 95 -23.62 6.08 4.20
CA GLU A 95 -23.10 7.28 4.90
C GLU A 95 -21.76 7.75 4.30
N GLN A 96 -20.91 6.82 3.83
CA GLN A 96 -19.69 7.14 3.10
C GLN A 96 -19.93 7.51 1.62
N GLY A 97 -21.19 7.63 1.19
CA GLY A 97 -21.57 7.97 -0.18
C GLY A 97 -21.35 6.82 -1.18
N LEU A 98 -21.43 5.57 -0.73
CA LEU A 98 -21.36 4.38 -1.55
C LEU A 98 -22.71 3.70 -1.64
N ASN A 99 -23.21 3.52 -2.86
CA ASN A 99 -24.36 2.66 -3.09
C ASN A 99 -23.89 1.20 -3.07
N ALA A 100 -24.22 0.46 -2.03
CA ALA A 100 -23.81 -0.93 -1.85
C ALA A 100 -25.04 -1.85 -1.79
N LYS A 101 -24.93 -3.03 -2.40
CA LYS A 101 -25.95 -4.08 -2.38
C LYS A 101 -25.27 -5.45 -2.21
N LEU A 102 -26.01 -6.41 -1.66
CA LEU A 102 -25.58 -7.80 -1.70
C LEU A 102 -25.39 -8.25 -3.16
N TYR A 103 -24.32 -9.00 -3.43
CA TYR A 103 -23.89 -9.35 -4.79
C TYR A 103 -25.00 -10.07 -5.60
N TYR A 104 -25.85 -10.85 -4.95
CA TYR A 104 -26.96 -11.57 -5.57
C TYR A 104 -28.22 -10.72 -5.77
N GLU A 105 -28.25 -9.50 -5.24
CA GLU A 105 -29.29 -8.48 -5.41
C GLU A 105 -28.82 -7.32 -6.29
N ASN A 106 -27.57 -7.34 -6.71
CA ASN A 106 -26.96 -6.26 -7.48
C ASN A 106 -27.06 -6.54 -8.98
N ASP A 107 -27.97 -5.85 -9.64
CA ASP A 107 -28.21 -5.95 -11.09
C ASP A 107 -27.24 -5.04 -11.89
N ASP A 108 -26.59 -4.06 -11.25
CA ASP A 108 -25.70 -3.09 -11.92
C ASP A 108 -24.40 -2.88 -11.17
N PHE A 109 -23.35 -3.60 -11.57
CA PHE A 109 -21.99 -3.51 -11.01
C PHE A 109 -21.29 -2.17 -11.29
N ARG A 110 -21.82 -1.32 -12.17
CA ARG A 110 -21.24 -0.02 -12.49
C ARG A 110 -21.69 1.07 -11.53
N ARG A 111 -22.90 0.94 -10.99
CA ARG A 111 -23.51 1.92 -10.09
C ARG A 111 -23.42 1.54 -8.63
N ASN A 112 -23.50 0.25 -8.35
CA ASN A 112 -23.53 -0.27 -6.98
C ASN A 112 -22.28 -1.11 -6.69
N VAL A 113 -21.75 -0.95 -5.50
CA VAL A 113 -20.67 -1.79 -4.98
C VAL A 113 -21.27 -3.11 -4.49
N SER A 114 -20.72 -4.23 -4.94
CA SER A 114 -21.18 -5.55 -4.53
C SER A 114 -20.60 -5.93 -3.17
N VAL A 115 -21.45 -6.36 -2.26
CA VAL A 115 -21.11 -6.86 -0.93
C VAL A 115 -21.29 -8.37 -0.91
N VAL A 116 -20.23 -9.10 -0.57
CA VAL A 116 -20.23 -10.55 -0.47
C VAL A 116 -19.97 -10.95 0.97
N PRO A 117 -20.94 -11.57 1.67
CA PRO A 117 -20.71 -12.12 3.00
C PRO A 117 -19.75 -13.32 2.92
N THR A 118 -18.76 -13.36 3.82
CA THR A 118 -17.69 -14.35 3.78
C THR A 118 -17.21 -14.77 5.17
N SER A 119 -16.55 -15.91 5.21
CA SER A 119 -15.68 -16.31 6.32
C SER A 119 -14.34 -16.78 5.78
N ALA A 120 -13.29 -16.07 6.11
CA ALA A 120 -11.92 -16.47 5.73
C ALA A 120 -11.43 -17.73 6.46
N ILE A 121 -12.06 -18.11 7.59
CA ILE A 121 -11.71 -19.30 8.37
C ILE A 121 -12.37 -20.55 7.80
N THR A 122 -13.66 -20.44 7.49
CA THR A 122 -14.46 -21.59 7.02
C THR A 122 -14.47 -21.73 5.51
N GLY A 123 -14.07 -20.69 4.77
CA GLY A 123 -14.09 -20.64 3.30
C GLY A 123 -15.47 -20.29 2.71
N GLU A 124 -16.50 -20.08 3.55
CA GLU A 124 -17.83 -19.70 3.08
C GLU A 124 -17.83 -18.35 2.38
N GLY A 125 -18.53 -18.24 1.23
CA GLY A 125 -18.58 -17.03 0.41
C GLY A 125 -17.30 -16.71 -0.37
N VAL A 126 -16.20 -17.40 -0.14
CA VAL A 126 -14.97 -17.24 -0.93
C VAL A 126 -15.18 -17.61 -2.41
N PRO A 127 -15.89 -18.71 -2.75
CA PRO A 127 -16.23 -18.99 -4.14
C PRO A 127 -17.02 -17.87 -4.82
N ASP A 128 -17.90 -17.19 -4.08
CA ASP A 128 -18.71 -16.08 -4.60
C ASP A 128 -17.86 -14.84 -4.89
N ILE A 129 -16.91 -14.50 -4.02
CA ILE A 129 -15.92 -13.41 -4.28
C ILE A 129 -15.09 -13.71 -5.51
N LEU A 130 -14.59 -14.93 -5.66
CA LEU A 130 -13.79 -15.33 -6.81
C LEU A 130 -14.60 -15.23 -8.11
N LEU A 131 -15.83 -15.73 -8.11
CA LEU A 131 -16.74 -15.63 -9.26
C LEU A 131 -16.99 -14.17 -9.63
N LEU A 132 -17.34 -13.34 -8.65
CA LEU A 132 -17.62 -11.92 -8.86
C LEU A 132 -16.40 -11.16 -9.36
N THR A 133 -15.21 -11.45 -8.81
CA THR A 133 -13.95 -10.85 -9.26
C THR A 133 -13.68 -11.19 -10.73
N VAL A 134 -13.90 -12.44 -11.14
CA VAL A 134 -13.75 -12.86 -12.54
C VAL A 134 -14.76 -12.15 -13.44
N GLN A 135 -16.02 -12.06 -13.05
CA GLN A 135 -17.06 -11.37 -13.82
C GLN A 135 -16.73 -9.88 -14.02
N ILE A 136 -16.40 -9.16 -12.93
CA ILE A 136 -16.02 -7.74 -13.00
C ILE A 136 -14.80 -7.54 -13.90
N THR A 137 -13.81 -8.42 -13.78
CA THR A 137 -12.60 -8.38 -14.59
C THR A 137 -12.90 -8.55 -16.07
N GLN A 138 -13.76 -9.49 -16.43
CA GLN A 138 -14.14 -9.75 -17.81
C GLN A 138 -15.03 -8.63 -18.40
N ASP A 139 -15.96 -8.09 -17.62
CA ASP A 139 -16.95 -7.13 -18.11
C ASP A 139 -16.43 -5.69 -18.12
N LEU A 140 -15.61 -5.30 -17.13
CA LEU A 140 -15.21 -3.90 -16.95
C LEU A 140 -13.74 -3.63 -17.22
N MET A 141 -12.87 -4.65 -17.17
CA MET A 141 -11.42 -4.43 -17.12
C MET A 141 -10.63 -5.09 -18.25
N THR A 142 -11.29 -5.71 -19.21
CA THR A 142 -10.65 -6.48 -20.30
C THR A 142 -9.58 -5.65 -21.03
N SER A 143 -9.85 -4.38 -21.34
CA SER A 143 -8.92 -3.52 -22.04
C SER A 143 -7.71 -3.08 -21.19
N ARG A 144 -7.88 -3.01 -19.86
CA ARG A 144 -6.81 -2.61 -18.91
C ARG A 144 -5.88 -3.77 -18.57
N LEU A 145 -6.41 -4.98 -18.54
CA LEU A 145 -5.68 -6.19 -18.15
C LEU A 145 -5.02 -6.92 -19.33
N MET A 146 -5.22 -6.43 -20.57
CA MET A 146 -4.52 -7.01 -21.72
C MET A 146 -3.01 -6.84 -21.56
N TYR A 147 -2.30 -7.96 -21.68
CA TYR A 147 -0.85 -7.96 -21.69
C TYR A 147 -0.32 -7.11 -22.85
N HIS A 148 0.55 -6.17 -22.55
CA HIS A 148 1.26 -5.35 -23.54
C HIS A 148 2.77 -5.51 -23.37
N ALA A 149 3.54 -5.15 -24.39
CA ALA A 149 5.00 -5.37 -24.43
C ALA A 149 5.78 -4.47 -23.46
N GLY A 150 5.11 -3.55 -22.75
CA GLY A 150 5.75 -2.67 -21.76
C GLY A 150 6.19 -3.46 -20.51
N PHE A 151 7.18 -2.94 -19.83
CA PHE A 151 7.62 -3.45 -18.53
C PHE A 151 7.13 -2.50 -17.43
N GLU A 152 6.35 -3.03 -16.48
CA GLU A 152 5.84 -2.28 -15.34
C GLU A 152 6.10 -3.06 -14.06
N CYS A 153 6.89 -2.48 -13.17
CA CYS A 153 7.26 -3.06 -11.91
C CYS A 153 7.38 -1.97 -10.83
N SER A 154 6.70 -2.17 -9.71
CA SER A 154 6.69 -1.21 -8.61
C SER A 154 7.37 -1.78 -7.38
N LEU A 155 8.23 -0.98 -6.74
CA LEU A 155 8.91 -1.32 -5.51
C LEU A 155 8.01 -1.03 -4.31
N LEU A 156 7.72 -2.06 -3.51
CA LEU A 156 6.87 -1.95 -2.33
C LEU A 156 7.65 -1.64 -1.07
N GLU A 157 8.69 -2.41 -0.81
CA GLU A 157 9.42 -2.37 0.45
C GLU A 157 10.89 -2.77 0.26
N VAL A 158 11.76 -2.18 1.08
CA VAL A 158 13.18 -2.54 1.17
C VAL A 158 13.41 -3.22 2.51
N LYS A 159 13.91 -4.45 2.50
CA LYS A 159 14.15 -5.25 3.72
C LYS A 159 15.53 -5.86 3.74
N VAL A 160 16.14 -5.88 4.92
CA VAL A 160 17.34 -6.68 5.17
C VAL A 160 16.90 -8.07 5.65
N VAL A 161 17.31 -9.11 4.93
CA VAL A 161 17.00 -10.51 5.25
C VAL A 161 18.30 -11.23 5.57
N GLU A 162 18.34 -11.93 6.71
CA GLU A 162 19.50 -12.72 7.11
C GLU A 162 19.85 -13.76 6.03
N GLY A 163 21.11 -13.82 5.63
CA GLY A 163 21.62 -14.71 4.60
C GLY A 163 21.42 -14.26 3.14
N LEU A 164 20.54 -13.27 2.90
CA LEU A 164 20.30 -12.72 1.56
C LEU A 164 20.81 -11.28 1.39
N GLY A 165 21.05 -10.57 2.52
CA GLY A 165 21.38 -9.14 2.52
C GLY A 165 20.16 -8.27 2.29
N THR A 166 20.37 -7.08 1.73
CA THR A 166 19.27 -6.17 1.39
C THR A 166 18.53 -6.69 0.17
N THR A 167 17.23 -6.84 0.33
CA THR A 167 16.28 -7.30 -0.69
C THR A 167 15.20 -6.26 -0.90
N ILE A 168 14.62 -6.24 -2.08
CA ILE A 168 13.46 -5.43 -2.41
C ILE A 168 12.27 -6.32 -2.72
N ASP A 169 11.11 -5.96 -2.19
CA ASP A 169 9.84 -6.58 -2.52
C ASP A 169 9.17 -5.74 -3.61
N VAL A 170 8.89 -6.34 -4.74
CA VAL A 170 8.32 -5.68 -5.90
C VAL A 170 7.05 -6.38 -6.39
N VAL A 171 6.17 -5.63 -7.02
CA VAL A 171 5.05 -6.18 -7.81
C VAL A 171 5.37 -5.99 -9.28
N LEU A 172 5.52 -7.10 -9.98
CA LEU A 172 5.63 -7.11 -11.44
C LEU A 172 4.21 -7.06 -12.01
N VAL A 173 3.78 -5.87 -12.43
CA VAL A 173 2.43 -5.63 -12.98
C VAL A 173 2.34 -6.12 -14.40
N ASN A 174 3.34 -5.82 -15.24
CA ASN A 174 3.38 -6.24 -16.63
C ASN A 174 4.81 -6.56 -17.08
N GLY A 175 4.95 -7.44 -18.07
CA GLY A 175 6.22 -7.85 -18.63
C GLY A 175 6.82 -9.10 -17.99
N GLU A 176 8.13 -9.25 -18.08
CA GLU A 176 8.87 -10.35 -17.48
C GLU A 176 10.23 -9.90 -16.95
N ILE A 177 10.69 -10.56 -15.90
CA ILE A 177 12.00 -10.34 -15.27
C ILE A 177 12.77 -11.66 -15.21
N ARG A 178 14.09 -11.60 -15.43
CA ARG A 178 15.00 -12.76 -15.44
C ARG A 178 16.12 -12.58 -14.43
N SER A 179 16.69 -13.69 -13.99
CA SER A 179 17.77 -13.68 -13.00
C SER A 179 19.09 -13.07 -13.51
N ASP A 180 19.26 -12.96 -14.83
CA ASP A 180 20.43 -12.35 -15.48
C ASP A 180 20.22 -10.86 -15.86
N ASP A 181 19.02 -10.32 -15.62
CA ASP A 181 18.71 -8.92 -15.92
C ASP A 181 19.45 -7.96 -14.95
N THR A 182 19.69 -6.76 -15.45
CA THR A 182 20.15 -5.63 -14.63
C THR A 182 18.97 -4.73 -14.35
N ILE A 183 18.75 -4.37 -13.08
CA ILE A 183 17.69 -3.47 -12.67
C ILE A 183 18.21 -2.06 -12.42
N VAL A 184 17.35 -1.09 -12.72
CA VAL A 184 17.51 0.33 -12.40
C VAL A 184 16.45 0.71 -11.40
N VAL A 185 16.87 1.16 -10.21
CA VAL A 185 15.99 1.48 -9.09
C VAL A 185 16.26 2.91 -8.63
N CYS A 186 15.22 3.61 -8.20
CA CYS A 186 15.39 4.92 -7.56
C CYS A 186 16.09 4.79 -6.22
N GLY A 187 17.11 5.59 -6.01
CA GLY A 187 17.83 5.68 -4.73
C GLY A 187 17.86 7.11 -4.21
N MET A 188 17.99 7.25 -2.90
CA MET A 188 18.05 8.56 -2.22
C MET A 188 19.18 9.47 -2.72
N ASN A 189 20.30 8.90 -3.15
CA ASN A 189 21.48 9.62 -3.61
C ASN A 189 21.67 9.54 -5.14
N GLY A 190 20.64 9.13 -5.87
CA GLY A 190 20.68 8.93 -7.32
C GLY A 190 20.30 7.50 -7.73
N PRO A 191 20.16 7.24 -9.04
CA PRO A 191 19.69 5.96 -9.55
C PRO A 191 20.68 4.83 -9.28
N ILE A 192 20.21 3.72 -8.76
CA ILE A 192 20.97 2.50 -8.47
C ILE A 192 20.83 1.56 -9.66
N VAL A 193 21.97 1.13 -10.23
CA VAL A 193 22.01 0.14 -11.30
C VAL A 193 22.72 -1.10 -10.78
N THR A 194 22.04 -2.23 -10.75
CA THR A 194 22.59 -3.46 -10.16
C THR A 194 22.09 -4.72 -10.86
N PRO A 195 22.94 -5.73 -11.07
CA PRO A 195 22.51 -7.02 -11.56
C PRO A 195 21.71 -7.78 -10.49
N ILE A 196 20.70 -8.51 -10.93
CA ILE A 196 19.91 -9.40 -10.08
C ILE A 196 20.77 -10.57 -9.64
N ARG A 197 20.73 -10.92 -8.37
CA ARG A 197 21.38 -12.12 -7.82
C ARG A 197 20.41 -13.29 -7.70
N ALA A 198 19.19 -13.02 -7.32
CA ALA A 198 18.15 -14.03 -7.21
C ALA A 198 16.75 -13.39 -7.29
N LEU A 199 15.87 -14.11 -7.98
CA LEU A 199 14.42 -13.86 -7.97
C LEU A 199 13.78 -14.89 -7.06
N LEU A 200 13.10 -14.41 -6.01
CA LEU A 200 12.56 -15.23 -4.94
C LEU A 200 11.05 -15.06 -4.89
N THR A 201 10.35 -16.16 -4.77
CA THR A 201 8.89 -16.18 -4.52
C THR A 201 8.58 -17.01 -3.28
N THR A 202 7.45 -16.76 -2.67
CA THR A 202 6.94 -17.63 -1.61
C THR A 202 6.47 -18.96 -2.22
N PRO A 203 6.61 -20.09 -1.51
CA PRO A 203 6.02 -21.34 -1.94
C PRO A 203 4.52 -21.21 -2.09
N SER A 204 3.95 -21.86 -3.11
CA SER A 204 2.49 -21.90 -3.29
C SER A 204 1.79 -22.50 -2.08
N MET A 205 0.63 -21.97 -1.69
CA MET A 205 -0.24 -22.48 -0.62
C MET A 205 0.34 -22.39 0.81
N LYS A 206 1.43 -21.67 1.03
CA LYS A 206 1.92 -21.39 2.39
C LYS A 206 1.62 -19.97 2.81
N GLU A 207 1.25 -19.80 4.09
CA GLU A 207 1.03 -18.46 4.65
C GLU A 207 2.31 -17.61 4.59
N LEU A 208 2.16 -16.34 4.20
CA LEU A 208 3.24 -15.35 4.14
C LEU A 208 3.92 -15.08 5.50
N ARG A 209 3.27 -15.45 6.59
CA ARG A 209 3.75 -15.24 7.97
C ARG A 209 4.76 -16.29 8.45
N ILE A 210 4.79 -17.46 7.84
CA ILE A 210 5.75 -18.51 8.20
C ILE A 210 7.06 -18.16 7.50
N LYS A 211 8.17 -18.08 8.24
CA LYS A 211 9.53 -18.04 7.68
C LYS A 211 9.74 -19.33 6.89
N SER A 212 9.33 -19.33 5.64
CA SER A 212 9.49 -20.47 4.73
C SER A 212 10.69 -20.24 3.82
N GLU A 213 11.26 -21.33 3.35
CA GLU A 213 12.28 -21.28 2.32
C GLU A 213 11.69 -20.62 1.08
N TYR A 214 12.38 -19.59 0.55
CA TYR A 214 12.01 -18.97 -0.70
C TYR A 214 12.33 -19.87 -1.87
N VAL A 215 11.45 -19.92 -2.86
CA VAL A 215 11.69 -20.60 -4.13
C VAL A 215 12.45 -19.66 -5.06
N ARG A 216 13.58 -20.11 -5.58
CA ARG A 216 14.34 -19.39 -6.60
C ARG A 216 13.75 -19.65 -7.97
N ASN A 217 13.61 -18.59 -8.74
CA ASN A 217 13.12 -18.66 -10.12
C ASN A 217 14.13 -18.01 -11.05
N ASP A 218 14.30 -18.58 -12.24
CA ASP A 218 15.17 -17.99 -13.28
C ASP A 218 14.43 -16.95 -14.10
N ARG A 219 13.10 -17.09 -14.21
CA ARG A 219 12.24 -16.23 -14.99
C ARG A 219 10.86 -16.11 -14.35
N ILE A 220 10.35 -14.90 -14.24
CA ILE A 220 9.01 -14.61 -13.71
C ILE A 220 8.27 -13.71 -14.70
N LYS A 221 7.03 -14.09 -15.00
CA LYS A 221 6.07 -13.27 -15.79
C LYS A 221 5.07 -12.60 -14.86
N ALA A 222 4.52 -11.49 -15.32
CA ALA A 222 3.44 -10.75 -14.67
C ALA A 222 2.14 -11.61 -14.56
N ALA A 223 1.22 -11.35 -13.64
CA ALA A 223 1.31 -10.38 -12.55
C ALA A 223 1.66 -11.13 -11.27
N MET A 224 2.72 -10.74 -10.59
CA MET A 224 3.20 -11.47 -9.43
C MET A 224 4.04 -10.58 -8.49
N GLY A 225 3.91 -10.84 -7.18
CA GLY A 225 4.83 -10.29 -6.18
C GLY A 225 6.14 -11.07 -6.18
N VAL A 226 7.27 -10.36 -6.25
CA VAL A 226 8.61 -10.94 -6.34
C VAL A 226 9.53 -10.27 -5.33
N LYS A 227 10.34 -11.07 -4.65
CA LYS A 227 11.45 -10.58 -3.84
C LYS A 227 12.73 -10.66 -4.65
N ILE A 228 13.39 -9.53 -4.85
CA ILE A 228 14.65 -9.42 -5.60
C ILE A 228 15.80 -9.22 -4.63
N SER A 229 16.81 -10.07 -4.73
CA SER A 229 18.11 -9.88 -4.08
C SER A 229 19.10 -9.31 -5.08
N ALA A 230 19.74 -8.20 -4.74
CA ALA A 230 20.79 -7.58 -5.54
C ALA A 230 21.77 -6.80 -4.65
N GLN A 231 22.82 -6.21 -5.24
CA GLN A 231 23.81 -5.43 -4.49
C GLN A 231 23.37 -3.97 -4.34
N ASN A 232 23.87 -3.29 -3.30
CA ASN A 232 23.73 -1.85 -3.10
C ASN A 232 22.27 -1.32 -3.05
N LEU A 233 21.33 -2.14 -2.60
CA LEU A 233 19.93 -1.77 -2.48
C LEU A 233 19.58 -0.99 -1.20
N ASP A 234 20.57 -0.74 -0.31
CA ASP A 234 20.34 -0.10 1.00
C ASP A 234 19.77 1.32 0.90
N GLY A 235 20.04 1.99 -0.23
CA GLY A 235 19.55 3.34 -0.49
C GLY A 235 18.32 3.39 -1.39
N ALA A 236 17.72 2.25 -1.72
CA ALA A 236 16.55 2.22 -2.60
C ALA A 236 15.32 2.86 -1.94
N VAL A 237 14.52 3.54 -2.73
CA VAL A 237 13.32 4.29 -2.29
C VAL A 237 12.08 3.45 -2.59
N ALA A 238 11.37 3.04 -1.54
CA ALA A 238 10.12 2.31 -1.70
C ALA A 238 9.00 3.22 -2.24
N GLY A 239 8.08 2.63 -3.02
CA GLY A 239 7.00 3.36 -3.69
C GLY A 239 7.39 3.92 -5.06
N THR A 240 8.56 3.57 -5.60
CA THR A 240 9.02 4.00 -6.93
C THR A 240 9.00 2.86 -7.94
N ASN A 241 9.14 3.21 -9.21
CA ASN A 241 9.20 2.24 -10.29
C ASN A 241 10.58 1.58 -10.35
N VAL A 242 10.58 0.30 -10.71
CA VAL A 242 11.77 -0.48 -11.06
C VAL A 242 11.76 -0.72 -12.56
N MET A 243 12.88 -0.47 -13.22
CA MET A 243 13.04 -0.74 -14.65
C MET A 243 14.10 -1.80 -14.87
N VAL A 244 13.98 -2.54 -15.96
CA VAL A 244 14.97 -3.54 -16.38
C VAL A 244 15.78 -2.96 -17.52
N TYR A 245 17.11 -3.06 -17.42
CA TYR A 245 18.03 -2.69 -18.47
C TYR A 245 18.54 -3.94 -19.17
N ARG A 246 18.27 -4.06 -20.46
CA ARG A 246 18.76 -5.15 -21.33
C ARG A 246 19.55 -4.56 -22.49
N LYS A 247 20.85 -4.67 -22.41
CA LYS A 247 21.75 -4.20 -23.48
C LYS A 247 21.42 -4.78 -24.86
N LYS A 248 20.87 -6.00 -24.89
CA LYS A 248 20.50 -6.70 -26.13
C LYS A 248 19.29 -6.10 -26.83
N ASP A 249 18.41 -5.45 -26.07
CA ASP A 249 17.16 -4.88 -26.58
C ASP A 249 17.35 -3.41 -27.04
N GLY A 250 18.58 -2.88 -26.90
CA GLY A 250 18.92 -1.51 -27.31
C GLY A 250 18.48 -0.42 -26.34
N ASP A 251 18.23 -0.79 -25.07
CA ASP A 251 17.80 0.17 -24.04
C ASP A 251 18.85 1.25 -23.79
N ASP A 252 18.41 2.51 -23.69
CA ASP A 252 19.26 3.61 -23.23
C ASP A 252 19.25 3.71 -21.71
N LEU A 253 20.38 3.37 -21.11
CA LEU A 253 20.56 3.42 -19.66
C LEU A 253 20.37 4.84 -19.10
N ALA A 254 20.68 5.89 -19.87
CA ALA A 254 20.54 7.26 -19.41
C ALA A 254 19.05 7.67 -19.35
N GLU A 255 18.26 7.22 -20.30
CA GLU A 255 16.82 7.45 -20.33
C GLU A 255 16.12 6.68 -19.19
N LEU A 256 16.45 5.41 -18.98
CA LEU A 256 15.91 4.61 -17.86
C LEU A 256 16.21 5.25 -16.50
N LYS A 257 17.44 5.75 -16.30
CA LYS A 257 17.80 6.46 -15.07
C LYS A 257 16.96 7.70 -14.84
N ARG A 258 16.69 8.49 -15.89
CA ARG A 258 15.83 9.68 -15.80
C ARG A 258 14.39 9.30 -15.48
N THR A 259 13.86 8.29 -16.14
CA THR A 259 12.48 7.81 -15.93
C THR A 259 12.27 7.36 -14.49
N VAL A 260 13.21 6.56 -13.94
CA VAL A 260 13.10 6.05 -12.57
C VAL A 260 13.22 7.17 -11.53
N MET A 261 14.00 8.23 -11.81
CA MET A 261 14.16 9.36 -10.88
C MET A 261 13.07 10.42 -10.99
N ALA A 262 12.32 10.47 -12.10
CA ALA A 262 11.37 11.55 -12.39
C ALA A 262 10.29 11.73 -11.32
N ASP A 263 9.70 10.64 -10.84
CA ASP A 263 8.66 10.69 -9.80
C ASP A 263 9.23 11.18 -8.47
N PHE A 264 10.41 10.71 -8.10
CA PHE A 264 11.10 11.12 -6.89
C PHE A 264 11.49 12.60 -6.93
N GLU A 265 12.08 13.06 -8.04
CA GLU A 265 12.47 14.45 -8.24
C GLU A 265 11.25 15.39 -8.24
N LYS A 266 10.13 14.96 -8.83
CA LYS A 266 8.88 15.70 -8.80
C LYS A 266 8.37 15.91 -7.38
N VAL A 267 8.31 14.85 -6.57
CA VAL A 267 7.88 14.94 -5.16
C VAL A 267 8.86 15.81 -4.38
N MET A 268 10.18 15.58 -4.51
CA MET A 268 11.20 16.35 -3.80
C MET A 268 11.20 17.84 -4.19
N SER A 269 10.92 18.19 -5.45
CA SER A 269 10.83 19.58 -5.91
C SER A 269 9.56 20.29 -5.45
N SER A 270 8.49 19.57 -5.18
CA SER A 270 7.23 20.14 -4.65
C SER A 270 7.32 20.50 -3.15
N ILE A 271 8.35 19.99 -2.45
CA ILE A 271 8.54 20.24 -1.03
C ILE A 271 9.15 21.62 -0.82
N ALA A 272 8.35 22.55 -0.29
CA ALA A 272 8.87 23.80 0.23
C ALA A 272 9.56 23.53 1.59
N THR A 273 10.83 23.08 1.56
CA THR A 273 11.62 22.96 2.80
C THR A 273 11.95 24.34 3.32
N VAL A 274 11.70 24.56 4.61
CA VAL A 274 12.00 25.80 5.31
C VAL A 274 13.13 25.50 6.31
N ASP A 275 13.96 26.49 6.60
CA ASP A 275 15.09 26.31 7.55
C ASP A 275 14.61 25.93 8.98
N ARG A 276 13.34 26.14 9.28
CA ARG A 276 12.74 25.90 10.62
C ARG A 276 11.45 25.13 10.48
N GLY A 277 11.41 23.87 10.94
CA GLY A 277 10.23 23.02 10.85
C GLY A 277 10.46 21.64 11.43
N VAL A 278 9.46 20.78 11.31
CA VAL A 278 9.53 19.39 11.74
C VAL A 278 10.29 18.52 10.72
N TYR A 279 10.89 17.43 11.20
CA TYR A 279 11.50 16.42 10.34
C TYR A 279 10.48 15.32 10.04
N VAL A 280 10.28 15.02 8.76
CA VAL A 280 9.24 14.08 8.31
C VAL A 280 9.88 12.82 7.76
N GLN A 281 9.37 11.67 8.16
CA GLN A 281 9.84 10.37 7.70
C GLN A 281 8.68 9.44 7.39
N ALA A 282 8.71 8.79 6.22
CA ALA A 282 7.67 7.87 5.77
C ALA A 282 8.26 6.57 5.23
N SER A 283 7.43 5.52 5.16
CA SER A 283 7.84 4.20 4.65
C SER A 283 8.06 4.19 3.14
N THR A 284 7.24 4.94 2.40
CA THR A 284 7.23 5.00 0.93
C THR A 284 7.14 6.42 0.42
N LEU A 285 7.45 6.62 -0.87
CA LEU A 285 7.33 7.93 -1.53
C LEU A 285 5.88 8.45 -1.52
N GLY A 286 4.89 7.59 -1.80
CA GLY A 286 3.47 7.98 -1.76
C GLY A 286 2.97 8.30 -0.35
N ALA A 287 3.43 7.59 0.67
CA ALA A 287 3.14 7.90 2.07
C ALA A 287 3.74 9.24 2.49
N LEU A 288 4.94 9.56 2.00
CA LEU A 288 5.57 10.87 2.23
C LEU A 288 4.77 11.99 1.56
N GLU A 289 4.36 11.82 0.30
CA GLU A 289 3.56 12.79 -0.44
C GLU A 289 2.24 13.10 0.28
N ALA A 290 1.50 12.06 0.68
CA ALA A 290 0.26 12.20 1.43
C ALA A 290 0.44 12.92 2.78
N LEU A 291 1.52 12.61 3.51
CA LEU A 291 1.82 13.28 4.78
C LEU A 291 2.19 14.75 4.57
N LEU A 292 2.93 15.08 3.53
CA LEU A 292 3.31 16.47 3.21
C LEU A 292 2.10 17.30 2.77
N GLU A 293 1.21 16.73 1.96
CA GLU A 293 -0.05 17.37 1.57
C GLU A 293 -0.93 17.64 2.80
N PHE A 294 -1.00 16.68 3.71
CA PHE A 294 -1.69 16.85 4.99
C PHE A 294 -1.09 17.96 5.85
N LEU A 295 0.25 18.02 6.01
CA LEU A 295 0.92 19.06 6.80
C LEU A 295 0.82 20.45 6.18
N ALA A 296 0.68 20.53 4.85
CA ALA A 296 0.48 21.78 4.11
C ALA A 296 -0.98 22.25 4.12
N SER A 297 -1.94 21.40 4.53
CA SER A 297 -3.37 21.74 4.55
C SER A 297 -3.67 22.96 5.43
N ASP A 298 -4.75 23.69 5.09
CA ASP A 298 -5.14 24.92 5.81
C ASP A 298 -5.44 24.71 7.30
N ASP A 299 -5.81 23.50 7.68
CA ASP A 299 -6.15 23.13 9.06
C ASP A 299 -4.92 22.85 9.94
N VAL A 300 -3.76 22.57 9.34
CA VAL A 300 -2.56 22.11 10.07
C VAL A 300 -1.39 23.08 9.95
N LYS A 301 -0.99 23.49 8.75
CA LYS A 301 0.06 24.49 8.42
C LYS A 301 1.38 24.31 9.19
N ILE A 302 1.91 23.08 9.25
CA ILE A 302 3.17 22.80 9.93
C ILE A 302 4.32 22.87 8.93
N PRO A 303 5.34 23.71 9.17
CA PRO A 303 6.50 23.80 8.28
C PRO A 303 7.40 22.55 8.41
N VAL A 304 7.97 22.14 7.29
CA VAL A 304 8.86 20.97 7.20
C VAL A 304 10.28 21.41 6.92
N CYS A 305 11.22 20.99 7.75
CA CYS A 305 12.66 21.32 7.58
C CYS A 305 13.44 20.23 6.83
N GLY A 306 12.95 19.02 6.83
CA GLY A 306 13.62 17.91 6.14
C GLY A 306 12.74 16.68 6.01
N VAL A 307 13.03 15.89 5.00
CA VAL A 307 12.30 14.66 4.70
C VAL A 307 13.24 13.48 4.50
N GLN A 308 12.76 12.29 4.83
CA GLN A 308 13.50 11.05 4.63
C GLN A 308 12.50 9.90 4.35
N ILE A 309 12.94 8.89 3.59
CA ILE A 309 12.18 7.67 3.35
C ILE A 309 12.91 6.50 3.98
N GLY A 310 12.17 5.62 4.68
CA GLY A 310 12.68 4.44 5.34
C GLY A 310 12.78 4.56 6.87
N PRO A 311 13.39 3.58 7.57
CA PRO A 311 13.43 3.50 9.02
C PRO A 311 14.22 4.64 9.68
N VAL A 312 13.76 5.07 10.87
CA VAL A 312 14.42 6.15 11.63
C VAL A 312 15.72 5.67 12.24
N HIS A 313 16.80 6.36 11.91
CA HIS A 313 18.15 6.10 12.39
C HIS A 313 18.70 7.23 13.28
N LYS A 314 19.81 6.99 13.99
CA LYS A 314 20.50 8.01 14.82
C LYS A 314 20.83 9.29 14.06
N LYS A 315 21.22 9.17 12.77
CA LYS A 315 21.56 10.32 11.92
C LYS A 315 20.37 11.28 11.71
N ASP A 316 19.16 10.74 11.68
CA ASP A 316 17.94 11.52 11.47
C ASP A 316 17.57 12.27 12.74
N VAL A 317 17.80 11.65 13.91
CA VAL A 317 17.67 12.29 15.21
C VAL A 317 18.66 13.46 15.34
N VAL A 318 19.93 13.30 14.89
CA VAL A 318 20.92 14.38 14.89
C VAL A 318 20.48 15.54 14.01
N LYS A 319 19.94 15.26 12.81
CA LYS A 319 19.41 16.31 11.93
C LYS A 319 18.24 17.07 12.58
N SER A 320 17.31 16.36 13.22
CA SER A 320 16.19 16.98 13.93
C SER A 320 16.63 17.74 15.18
N SER A 321 17.70 17.32 15.85
CA SER A 321 18.20 17.97 17.08
C SER A 321 18.71 19.40 16.85
N VAL A 322 19.09 19.77 15.63
CA VAL A 322 19.44 21.15 15.26
C VAL A 322 18.32 22.14 15.57
N MET A 323 17.07 21.68 15.50
CA MET A 323 15.91 22.51 15.83
C MET A 323 15.82 22.89 17.32
N LEU A 324 16.46 22.14 18.23
CA LEU A 324 16.54 22.48 19.65
C LEU A 324 17.20 23.84 19.91
N GLU A 325 18.18 24.23 19.07
CA GLU A 325 18.86 25.50 19.15
C GLU A 325 18.03 26.68 18.59
N HIS A 326 17.08 26.38 17.68
CA HIS A 326 16.25 27.40 17.03
C HIS A 326 14.86 27.53 17.65
N LYS A 327 14.08 26.44 17.61
CA LYS A 327 12.75 26.30 18.20
C LYS A 327 12.55 24.90 18.74
N PRO A 328 12.66 24.69 20.07
CA PRO A 328 12.55 23.37 20.69
C PRO A 328 11.22 22.65 20.39
N GLU A 329 10.16 23.40 20.15
CA GLU A 329 8.82 22.88 19.79
C GLU A 329 8.86 22.07 18.47
N TRP A 330 9.80 22.38 17.56
CA TRP A 330 9.93 21.74 16.25
C TRP A 330 11.05 20.69 16.18
N ALA A 331 11.70 20.41 17.30
CA ALA A 331 12.65 19.30 17.43
C ALA A 331 11.89 17.96 17.49
N VAL A 332 11.12 17.70 16.45
CA VAL A 332 10.18 16.58 16.33
C VAL A 332 10.44 15.82 15.05
N ILE A 333 10.39 14.48 15.14
CA ILE A 333 10.38 13.58 13.99
C ILE A 333 8.96 13.01 13.87
N LEU A 334 8.31 13.25 12.74
CA LEU A 334 7.03 12.64 12.38
C LEU A 334 7.31 11.41 11.54
N ALA A 335 7.12 10.23 12.12
CA ALA A 335 7.39 8.95 11.48
C ALA A 335 6.06 8.26 11.12
N PHE A 336 5.74 8.24 9.82
CA PHE A 336 4.52 7.66 9.29
C PHE A 336 4.78 6.29 8.70
N ASP A 337 4.13 5.26 9.26
CA ASP A 337 4.28 3.84 8.86
C ASP A 337 5.76 3.39 8.84
N VAL A 338 6.56 3.86 9.79
CA VAL A 338 8.00 3.66 9.83
C VAL A 338 8.44 3.05 11.14
N LYS A 339 9.31 2.05 11.07
CA LYS A 339 9.95 1.46 12.24
C LYS A 339 11.04 2.38 12.78
N VAL A 340 10.99 2.66 14.08
CA VAL A 340 12.04 3.40 14.79
C VAL A 340 13.07 2.42 15.33
N ASN A 341 14.33 2.63 14.98
CA ASN A 341 15.42 1.80 15.48
C ASN A 341 15.60 2.03 17.00
N ARG A 342 15.80 0.97 17.78
CA ARG A 342 15.95 1.06 19.25
C ARG A 342 17.03 2.07 19.67
N ASP A 343 18.15 2.05 18.97
CA ASP A 343 19.25 2.98 19.21
C ASP A 343 18.87 4.43 18.90
N ALA A 344 18.04 4.67 17.89
CA ALA A 344 17.56 6.01 17.56
C ALA A 344 16.61 6.53 18.64
N LYS A 345 15.74 5.67 19.18
CA LYS A 345 14.81 6.02 20.27
C LYS A 345 15.55 6.45 21.53
N VAL A 346 16.50 5.63 21.98
CA VAL A 346 17.34 5.94 23.15
C VAL A 346 18.14 7.23 22.94
N TYR A 347 18.61 7.47 21.72
CA TYR A 347 19.37 8.66 21.39
C TYR A 347 18.50 9.91 21.33
N ALA A 348 17.28 9.81 20.82
CA ALA A 348 16.29 10.88 20.80
C ALA A 348 15.91 11.33 22.23
N GLU A 349 15.67 10.38 23.13
CA GLU A 349 15.39 10.66 24.54
C GLU A 349 16.56 11.41 25.22
N LYS A 350 17.80 11.04 24.91
CA LYS A 350 18.99 11.73 25.44
C LYS A 350 19.15 13.16 24.94
N LEU A 351 18.78 13.43 23.69
CA LEU A 351 18.89 14.76 23.09
C LEU A 351 17.64 15.63 23.33
N GLY A 352 16.53 15.06 23.81
CA GLY A 352 15.27 15.78 23.98
C GLY A 352 14.47 15.93 22.69
N VAL A 353 14.76 15.11 21.64
CA VAL A 353 13.99 15.07 20.39
C VAL A 353 12.79 14.15 20.58
N LYS A 354 11.59 14.61 20.23
CA LYS A 354 10.37 13.81 20.28
C LYS A 354 10.19 13.06 18.95
N ILE A 355 9.86 11.77 19.02
CA ILE A 355 9.51 10.95 17.84
C ILE A 355 8.07 10.53 17.97
N PHE A 356 7.22 10.98 17.04
CA PHE A 356 5.83 10.55 16.91
C PHE A 356 5.72 9.52 15.82
N THR A 357 5.20 8.35 16.16
CA THR A 357 4.96 7.26 15.22
C THR A 357 3.46 7.05 15.06
N ALA A 358 2.98 6.94 13.85
CA ALA A 358 1.61 6.53 13.57
C ALA A 358 1.53 5.75 12.26
N ASP A 359 0.63 4.79 12.23
CA ASP A 359 0.30 3.98 11.05
C ASP A 359 -0.91 4.58 10.30
N ILE A 360 -1.57 5.58 10.89
CA ILE A 360 -2.73 6.30 10.34
C ILE A 360 -2.46 7.80 10.43
N ILE A 361 -2.68 8.53 9.35
CA ILE A 361 -2.39 9.99 9.25
C ILE A 361 -3.16 10.78 10.31
N TYR A 362 -4.43 10.46 10.57
CA TYR A 362 -5.25 11.14 11.57
C TYR A 362 -4.74 10.99 13.01
N HIS A 363 -4.07 9.89 13.35
CA HIS A 363 -3.45 9.72 14.68
C HIS A 363 -2.24 10.63 14.85
N LEU A 364 -1.50 10.92 13.78
CA LEU A 364 -0.44 11.92 13.78
C LEU A 364 -0.99 13.32 14.08
N GLN A 365 -2.14 13.67 13.50
CA GLN A 365 -2.80 14.94 13.75
C GLN A 365 -3.07 15.17 15.24
N VAL A 366 -3.71 14.20 15.90
CA VAL A 366 -4.03 14.30 17.33
C VAL A 366 -2.77 14.42 18.18
N SER A 367 -1.72 13.66 17.86
CA SER A 367 -0.45 13.66 18.61
C SER A 367 0.34 14.96 18.41
N VAL A 368 0.36 15.51 17.20
CA VAL A 368 1.06 16.75 16.88
C VAL A 368 0.32 17.96 17.46
N LEU A 369 -0.99 18.05 17.27
CA LEU A 369 -1.81 19.12 17.85
C LEU A 369 -1.73 19.13 19.39
N ALA A 370 -1.77 17.95 20.02
CA ALA A 370 -1.60 17.85 21.48
C ALA A 370 -0.22 18.32 21.94
N SER A 371 0.86 18.10 21.15
CA SER A 371 2.20 18.53 21.53
C SER A 371 2.53 20.00 21.20
N VAL A 372 1.91 20.56 20.15
CA VAL A 372 2.09 21.97 19.76
C VAL A 372 1.18 22.89 20.58
N VAL A 373 0.02 22.43 21.02
CA VAL A 373 -0.92 23.20 21.87
C VAL A 373 -0.56 23.13 23.36
N CYS A 374 0.22 22.14 23.80
CA CYS A 374 0.70 22.00 25.20
C CYS A 374 2.01 22.77 25.50
N PHE A 375 2.48 23.62 24.60
CA PHE A 375 3.52 24.62 24.81
C PHE A 375 2.93 26.02 24.62
#